data_249ef61cc26fa5ec85cdc257aeea28cf
#
_entry.id   249ef61cc26fa5ec85cdc257aeea28cf
#
_cell.length_a   1.000
_cell.length_b   1.000
_cell.length_c   1.000
_cell.angle_alpha   90.00
_cell.angle_beta   90.00
_cell.angle_gamma   90.00
#
_symmetry.space_group_name_H-M   'P 1'
#
loop_
_entity.id
_entity.type
_entity.pdbx_description
1 polymer ?
#
loop_
_entity_poly.entity_id
_entity_poly.type
_entity_poly.pdbx_seq_one_letter_code
_entity_poly.pdbx_strand_id
1 'polypeptide(L)'
;LHTAKILKIGKGKIVLDGFCKDKKADLAFLSIGTRLSDTIKVAKNLKNKGYSVSVADARFAKPFDKQMLIQIAKNHKKLIIIEEASSGGFSSAVISYLANADFINTSFKVRSLTMPDKFLEHKSQEAQIIEAGLDYENILKSALSILEDDKIANIS
;
A
#
# COMPACT_ATOMS: atom_id res chain seq x y z
N LEU A 1 29.77 8.55 14.61
CA LEU A 1 29.37 7.15 14.66
C LEU A 1 27.85 7.09 14.61
N HIS A 2 27.26 6.76 13.44
CA HIS A 2 25.83 6.51 13.36
C HIS A 2 25.55 5.15 14.02
N THR A 3 24.90 5.16 15.17
CA THR A 3 24.40 3.94 15.80
C THR A 3 23.31 3.34 14.92
N ALA A 4 23.59 2.23 14.26
CA ALA A 4 22.60 1.49 13.48
C ALA A 4 21.45 1.05 14.41
N LYS A 5 20.25 1.48 14.13
CA LYS A 5 19.06 1.09 14.91
C LYS A 5 18.67 -0.33 14.54
N ILE A 6 18.75 -1.24 15.50
CA ILE A 6 18.32 -2.65 15.29
C ILE A 6 16.81 -2.64 15.02
N LEU A 7 16.42 -3.25 13.89
CA LEU A 7 15.01 -3.43 13.54
C LEU A 7 14.43 -4.62 14.34
N LYS A 8 13.29 -4.41 14.98
CA LYS A 8 12.55 -5.50 15.62
C LYS A 8 11.91 -6.37 14.54
N ILE A 9 12.24 -7.68 14.56
CA ILE A 9 11.68 -8.64 13.60
C ILE A 9 10.16 -8.61 13.63
N GLY A 10 9.54 -8.64 12.44
CA GLY A 10 8.08 -8.62 12.28
C GLY A 10 7.41 -7.30 12.66
N LYS A 11 8.17 -6.20 12.71
CA LYS A 11 7.63 -4.85 12.96
C LYS A 11 7.83 -3.94 11.75
N GLY A 12 6.71 -3.47 11.21
CA GLY A 12 6.67 -2.40 10.23
C GLY A 12 6.80 -1.01 10.86
N LYS A 13 6.69 0.01 10.04
CA LYS A 13 6.72 1.41 10.46
C LYS A 13 5.77 2.26 9.64
N ILE A 14 4.91 3.04 10.29
CA ILE A 14 4.21 4.15 9.63
C ILE A 14 5.25 5.26 9.38
N VAL A 15 5.50 5.56 8.12
CA VAL A 15 6.49 6.57 7.69
C VAL A 15 5.85 7.89 7.32
N LEU A 16 4.56 7.88 7.00
CA LEU A 16 3.73 9.06 6.81
C LEU A 16 2.34 8.75 7.37
N ASP A 17 1.88 9.58 8.30
CA ASP A 17 0.57 9.40 8.93
C ASP A 17 -0.43 10.42 8.41
N GLY A 18 -1.57 9.96 7.98
CA GLY A 18 -2.71 10.76 7.51
C GLY A 18 -3.98 10.52 8.33
N PHE A 19 -3.86 9.78 9.44
CA PHE A 19 -5.00 9.47 10.30
C PHE A 19 -5.54 10.72 11.01
N CYS A 20 -6.87 10.84 11.05
CA CYS A 20 -7.60 11.85 11.82
C CYS A 20 -8.41 11.16 12.91
N LYS A 21 -8.44 11.74 14.12
CA LYS A 21 -9.15 11.13 15.28
C LYS A 21 -10.65 10.91 15.03
N ASP A 22 -11.29 11.80 14.26
CA ASP A 22 -12.75 11.86 14.15
C ASP A 22 -13.32 11.12 12.93
N LYS A 23 -12.46 10.66 12.02
CA LYS A 23 -12.88 9.94 10.82
C LYS A 23 -11.79 9.01 10.30
N LYS A 24 -12.18 7.96 9.58
CA LYS A 24 -11.24 7.12 8.85
C LYS A 24 -10.52 7.93 7.76
N ALA A 25 -9.22 7.76 7.67
CA ALA A 25 -8.43 8.30 6.56
C ALA A 25 -8.84 7.65 5.23
N ASP A 26 -8.63 8.35 4.13
CA ASP A 26 -9.13 7.91 2.83
C ASP A 26 -8.36 6.72 2.27
N LEU A 27 -7.03 6.69 2.47
CA LEU A 27 -6.16 5.67 1.90
C LEU A 27 -4.95 5.39 2.78
N ALA A 28 -4.57 4.11 2.90
CA ALA A 28 -3.26 3.69 3.34
C ALA A 28 -2.51 3.02 2.19
N PHE A 29 -1.21 3.25 2.13
CA PHE A 29 -0.27 2.43 1.37
C PHE A 29 0.51 1.53 2.32
N LEU A 30 0.68 0.27 1.94
CA LEU A 30 1.60 -0.67 2.58
C LEU A 30 2.63 -1.10 1.54
N SER A 31 3.84 -0.61 1.67
CA SER A 31 4.92 -0.90 0.72
C SER A 31 5.94 -1.85 1.34
N ILE A 32 6.44 -2.78 0.54
CA ILE A 32 7.59 -3.61 0.88
C ILE A 32 8.64 -3.48 -0.23
N GLY A 33 9.89 -3.23 0.17
CA GLY A 33 11.01 -3.10 -0.76
C GLY A 33 11.21 -1.69 -1.30
N THR A 34 11.74 -1.57 -2.52
CA THR A 34 12.31 -0.34 -3.05
C THR A 34 11.28 0.70 -3.48
N ARG A 35 10.01 0.31 -3.69
CA ARG A 35 8.93 1.23 -4.10
C ARG A 35 8.45 2.19 -3.01
N LEU A 36 8.96 2.07 -1.80
CA LEU A 36 8.60 2.96 -0.68
C LEU A 36 8.82 4.45 -1.00
N SER A 37 9.92 4.79 -1.66
CA SER A 37 10.25 6.18 -2.03
C SER A 37 9.19 6.79 -2.95
N ASP A 38 8.79 6.08 -4.01
CA ASP A 38 7.78 6.56 -4.95
C ASP A 38 6.39 6.59 -4.31
N THR A 39 6.09 5.61 -3.47
CA THR A 39 4.86 5.58 -2.67
C THR A 39 4.73 6.82 -1.78
N ILE A 40 5.82 7.25 -1.12
CA ILE A 40 5.82 8.47 -0.29
C ILE A 40 5.57 9.71 -1.15
N LYS A 41 6.18 9.81 -2.35
CA LYS A 41 5.94 10.93 -3.27
C LYS A 41 4.48 10.98 -3.72
N VAL A 42 3.89 9.84 -4.09
CA VAL A 42 2.48 9.72 -4.44
C VAL A 42 1.58 10.17 -3.29
N ALA A 43 1.83 9.68 -2.08
CA ALA A 43 1.06 10.04 -0.90
C ALA A 43 1.11 11.55 -0.62
N LYS A 44 2.28 12.19 -0.77
CA LYS A 44 2.41 13.66 -0.64
C LYS A 44 1.60 14.40 -1.70
N ASN A 45 1.61 13.93 -2.97
CA ASN A 45 0.78 14.49 -4.04
C ASN A 45 -0.72 14.41 -3.69
N LEU A 46 -1.18 13.24 -3.24
CA LEU A 46 -2.57 13.04 -2.83
C LEU A 46 -2.95 13.91 -1.63
N LYS A 47 -2.06 14.10 -0.66
CA LYS A 47 -2.28 15.03 0.46
C LYS A 47 -2.45 16.47 -0.02
N ASN A 48 -1.65 16.92 -0.99
CA ASN A 48 -1.80 18.25 -1.60
C ASN A 48 -3.13 18.40 -2.36
N LYS A 49 -3.73 17.30 -2.80
CA LYS A 49 -5.08 17.26 -3.40
C LYS A 49 -6.21 17.16 -2.37
N GLY A 50 -5.91 17.16 -1.08
CA GLY A 50 -6.88 17.15 0.02
C GLY A 50 -7.25 15.76 0.56
N TYR A 51 -6.63 14.68 0.09
CA TYR A 51 -6.87 13.34 0.63
C TYR A 51 -6.07 13.09 1.92
N SER A 52 -6.66 12.37 2.86
CA SER A 52 -5.98 11.89 4.07
C SER A 52 -5.30 10.55 3.78
N VAL A 53 -3.97 10.53 3.73
CA VAL A 53 -3.19 9.38 3.24
C VAL A 53 -2.08 9.03 4.22
N SER A 54 -1.96 7.73 4.54
CA SER A 54 -0.86 7.16 5.31
C SER A 54 0.02 6.26 4.44
N VAL A 55 1.31 6.16 4.80
CA VAL A 55 2.26 5.22 4.18
C VAL A 55 2.91 4.40 5.28
N ALA A 56 2.85 3.08 5.13
CA ALA A 56 3.50 2.10 5.97
C ALA A 56 4.61 1.37 5.20
N ASP A 57 5.77 1.26 5.81
CA ASP A 57 6.85 0.38 5.40
C ASP A 57 6.68 -0.97 6.12
N ALA A 58 6.39 -2.02 5.38
CA ALA A 58 6.19 -3.35 5.95
C ALA A 58 7.46 -3.95 6.53
N ARG A 59 8.64 -3.66 5.97
CA ARG A 59 9.98 -4.14 6.34
C ARG A 59 10.17 -5.65 6.27
N PHE A 60 9.21 -6.44 6.73
CA PHE A 60 9.27 -7.89 6.82
C PHE A 60 8.07 -8.51 6.10
N ALA A 61 8.37 -9.43 5.18
CA ALA A 61 7.32 -10.22 4.51
C ALA A 61 6.81 -11.35 5.43
N LYS A 62 7.72 -11.97 6.18
CA LYS A 62 7.43 -13.05 7.15
C LYS A 62 8.40 -12.97 8.35
N PRO A 63 7.89 -12.85 9.57
CA PRO A 63 6.49 -12.51 9.89
C PRO A 63 6.18 -11.04 9.57
N PHE A 64 5.00 -10.72 9.05
CA PHE A 64 4.54 -9.35 8.89
C PHE A 64 3.88 -8.80 10.16
N ASP A 65 3.79 -7.48 10.28
CA ASP A 65 3.20 -6.81 11.45
C ASP A 65 1.67 -6.83 11.42
N LYS A 66 1.08 -7.88 12.02
CA LYS A 66 -0.39 -8.03 12.12
C LYS A 66 -1.05 -6.88 12.88
N GLN A 67 -0.39 -6.34 13.92
CA GLN A 67 -0.95 -5.24 14.72
C GLN A 67 -1.05 -3.97 13.88
N MET A 68 -0.01 -3.65 13.11
CA MET A 68 -0.02 -2.52 12.18
C MET A 68 -1.12 -2.69 11.11
N LEU A 69 -1.31 -3.89 10.56
CA LEU A 69 -2.37 -4.16 9.57
C LEU A 69 -3.76 -3.95 10.16
N ILE A 70 -4.01 -4.41 11.39
CA ILE A 70 -5.29 -4.19 12.08
C ILE A 70 -5.54 -2.70 12.29
N GLN A 71 -4.52 -1.94 12.71
CA GLN A 71 -4.63 -0.48 12.87
C GLN A 71 -4.94 0.21 11.53
N ILE A 72 -4.27 -0.20 10.44
CA ILE A 72 -4.55 0.32 9.11
C ILE A 72 -6.01 0.06 8.72
N ALA A 73 -6.49 -1.18 8.86
CA ALA A 73 -7.85 -1.56 8.49
C ALA A 73 -8.94 -0.84 9.31
N LYS A 74 -8.67 -0.58 10.59
CA LYS A 74 -9.59 0.16 11.46
C LYS A 74 -9.63 1.66 11.15
N ASN A 75 -8.49 2.23 10.75
CA ASN A 75 -8.31 3.68 10.67
C ASN A 75 -8.40 4.23 9.25
N HIS A 76 -8.51 3.38 8.22
CA HIS A 76 -8.59 3.80 6.83
C HIS A 76 -9.79 3.17 6.13
N LYS A 77 -10.21 3.77 5.03
CA LYS A 77 -11.27 3.24 4.16
C LYS A 77 -10.70 2.28 3.11
N LYS A 78 -9.45 2.49 2.72
CA LYS A 78 -8.82 1.77 1.59
C LYS A 78 -7.37 1.47 1.88
N LEU A 79 -6.86 0.37 1.29
CA LEU A 79 -5.47 -0.04 1.37
C LEU A 79 -4.97 -0.41 -0.02
N ILE A 80 -3.82 0.15 -0.42
CA ILE A 80 -3.03 -0.33 -1.56
C ILE A 80 -1.75 -0.96 -1.03
N ILE A 81 -1.53 -2.22 -1.40
CA ILE A 81 -0.30 -2.96 -1.08
C ILE A 81 0.60 -2.93 -2.30
N ILE A 82 1.87 -2.58 -2.12
CA ILE A 82 2.85 -2.45 -3.20
C ILE A 82 4.02 -3.38 -2.94
N GLU A 83 4.28 -4.28 -3.90
CA GLU A 83 5.29 -5.34 -3.80
C GLU A 83 6.00 -5.55 -5.15
N GLU A 84 7.33 -5.53 -5.17
CA GLU A 84 8.16 -5.88 -6.35
C GLU A 84 8.35 -7.41 -6.47
N ALA A 85 7.27 -8.17 -6.36
CA ALA A 85 7.27 -9.61 -6.60
C ALA A 85 5.99 -9.99 -7.35
N SER A 86 5.98 -11.14 -7.99
CA SER A 86 4.79 -11.68 -8.65
C SER A 86 3.67 -11.97 -7.64
N SER A 87 2.45 -12.07 -8.12
CA SER A 87 1.29 -12.45 -7.31
C SER A 87 1.53 -13.78 -6.59
N GLY A 88 0.96 -13.92 -5.38
CA GLY A 88 1.21 -15.08 -4.50
C GLY A 88 2.19 -14.83 -3.36
N GLY A 89 2.88 -13.67 -3.34
CA GLY A 89 3.85 -13.28 -2.32
C GLY A 89 3.25 -12.60 -1.08
N PHE A 90 3.90 -11.53 -0.64
CA PHE A 90 3.55 -10.77 0.55
C PHE A 90 2.12 -10.20 0.50
N SER A 91 1.75 -9.56 -0.61
CA SER A 91 0.42 -8.95 -0.79
C SER A 91 -0.69 -9.98 -0.64
N SER A 92 -0.52 -11.18 -1.21
CA SER A 92 -1.50 -12.27 -1.10
C SER A 92 -1.64 -12.75 0.34
N ALA A 93 -0.54 -12.87 1.08
CA ALA A 93 -0.56 -13.25 2.49
C ALA A 93 -1.27 -12.19 3.36
N VAL A 94 -1.05 -10.90 3.10
CA VAL A 94 -1.72 -9.79 3.78
C VAL A 94 -3.22 -9.78 3.49
N ILE A 95 -3.61 -9.92 2.22
CA ILE A 95 -5.03 -9.96 1.80
C ILE A 95 -5.74 -11.14 2.46
N SER A 96 -5.14 -12.34 2.41
CA SER A 96 -5.70 -13.54 3.05
C SER A 96 -5.87 -13.35 4.55
N TYR A 97 -4.90 -12.74 5.22
CA TYR A 97 -5.00 -12.43 6.65
C TYR A 97 -6.15 -11.47 6.95
N LEU A 98 -6.27 -10.37 6.20
CA LEU A 98 -7.31 -9.37 6.39
C LEU A 98 -8.71 -9.92 6.07
N ALA A 99 -8.83 -10.78 5.06
CA ALA A 99 -10.08 -11.46 4.72
C ALA A 99 -10.52 -12.43 5.81
N ASN A 100 -9.61 -13.31 6.31
CA ASN A 100 -9.89 -14.24 7.38
C ASN A 100 -10.19 -13.57 8.73
N ALA A 101 -9.78 -12.32 8.90
CA ALA A 101 -10.07 -11.49 10.07
C ALA A 101 -11.29 -10.58 9.88
N ASP A 102 -12.11 -10.79 8.83
CA ASP A 102 -13.33 -10.07 8.47
C ASP A 102 -13.16 -8.54 8.27
N PHE A 103 -11.92 -8.09 7.95
CA PHE A 103 -11.68 -6.67 7.68
C PHE A 103 -12.07 -6.26 6.26
N ILE A 104 -11.98 -7.15 5.27
CA ILE A 104 -12.30 -6.82 3.87
C ILE A 104 -13.81 -6.88 3.67
N ASN A 105 -14.42 -5.72 3.43
CA ASN A 105 -15.86 -5.57 3.24
C ASN A 105 -16.14 -4.29 2.42
N THR A 106 -17.39 -3.87 2.33
CA THR A 106 -17.80 -2.66 1.58
C THR A 106 -17.22 -1.37 2.15
N SER A 107 -16.85 -1.34 3.44
CA SER A 107 -16.28 -0.16 4.12
C SER A 107 -14.74 -0.13 4.13
N PHE A 108 -14.08 -1.24 3.77
CA PHE A 108 -12.62 -1.33 3.66
C PHE A 108 -12.23 -2.12 2.43
N LYS A 109 -11.78 -1.41 1.40
CA LYS A 109 -11.36 -1.97 0.11
C LYS A 109 -9.84 -2.16 0.07
N VAL A 110 -9.39 -3.26 -0.53
CA VAL A 110 -7.96 -3.57 -0.67
C VAL A 110 -7.61 -3.80 -2.14
N ARG A 111 -6.48 -3.24 -2.58
CA ARG A 111 -5.90 -3.46 -3.91
C ARG A 111 -4.43 -3.81 -3.75
N SER A 112 -3.93 -4.76 -4.56
CA SER A 112 -2.50 -5.05 -4.65
C SER A 112 -1.93 -4.56 -5.98
N LEU A 113 -0.73 -4.00 -5.93
CA LEU A 113 0.12 -3.68 -7.07
C LEU A 113 1.37 -4.55 -6.98
N THR A 114 1.50 -5.48 -7.92
CA THR A 114 2.55 -6.50 -7.95
C THR A 114 3.12 -6.58 -9.35
N MET A 115 4.28 -7.22 -9.49
CA MET A 115 4.78 -7.60 -10.80
C MET A 115 3.78 -8.54 -11.47
N PRO A 116 3.55 -8.42 -12.79
CA PRO A 116 2.67 -9.32 -13.51
C PRO A 116 3.26 -10.75 -13.52
N ASP A 117 2.38 -11.74 -13.44
CA ASP A 117 2.76 -13.15 -13.53
C ASP A 117 2.99 -13.56 -15.00
N LYS A 118 4.01 -12.97 -15.60
CA LYS A 118 4.48 -13.26 -16.96
C LYS A 118 6.00 -13.11 -17.03
N PHE A 119 6.61 -13.80 -17.98
CA PHE A 119 8.02 -13.55 -18.29
C PHE A 119 8.19 -12.11 -18.78
N LEU A 120 8.92 -11.31 -18.01
CA LEU A 120 9.36 -9.99 -18.46
C LEU A 120 10.57 -10.19 -19.37
N GLU A 121 10.54 -9.59 -20.56
CA GLU A 121 11.70 -9.59 -21.45
C GLU A 121 12.91 -8.94 -20.78
N HIS A 122 14.12 -9.27 -21.24
CA HIS A 122 15.34 -8.65 -20.79
C HIS A 122 15.35 -7.15 -21.11
N LYS A 123 14.86 -6.36 -20.16
CA LYS A 123 14.82 -4.89 -20.18
C LYS A 123 15.57 -4.34 -18.96
N SER A 124 15.84 -3.07 -18.94
CA SER A 124 16.34 -2.40 -17.73
C SER A 124 15.33 -2.58 -16.58
N GLN A 125 15.82 -2.58 -15.35
CA GLN A 125 14.95 -2.68 -14.15
C GLN A 125 13.86 -1.60 -14.17
N GLU A 126 14.20 -0.38 -14.58
CA GLU A 126 13.28 0.74 -14.68
C GLU A 126 12.15 0.47 -15.69
N ALA A 127 12.47 -0.06 -16.87
CA ALA A 127 11.48 -0.43 -17.87
C ALA A 127 10.55 -1.55 -17.39
N GLN A 128 11.07 -2.53 -16.64
CA GLN A 128 10.26 -3.58 -16.02
C GLN A 128 9.31 -3.03 -14.97
N ILE A 129 9.75 -2.08 -14.15
CA ILE A 129 8.92 -1.39 -13.15
C ILE A 129 7.78 -0.62 -13.80
N ILE A 130 8.04 0.12 -14.87
CA ILE A 130 7.01 0.84 -15.64
C ILE A 130 6.02 -0.14 -16.26
N GLU A 131 6.51 -1.21 -16.89
CA GLU A 131 5.65 -2.25 -17.50
C GLU A 131 4.78 -2.96 -16.45
N ALA A 132 5.29 -3.11 -15.23
CA ALA A 132 4.55 -3.68 -14.10
C ALA A 132 3.53 -2.70 -13.49
N GLY A 133 3.56 -1.42 -13.84
CA GLY A 133 2.70 -0.40 -13.24
C GLY A 133 3.09 -0.06 -11.80
N LEU A 134 4.37 -0.22 -11.45
CA LEU A 134 4.91 0.05 -10.12
C LEU A 134 5.75 1.34 -10.04
N ASP A 135 5.77 2.14 -11.09
CA ASP A 135 6.33 3.47 -11.11
C ASP A 135 5.39 4.52 -10.49
N TYR A 136 5.91 5.71 -10.25
CA TYR A 136 5.17 6.81 -9.63
C TYR A 136 3.82 7.10 -10.31
N GLU A 137 3.79 7.23 -11.64
CA GLU A 137 2.59 7.61 -12.39
C GLU A 137 1.49 6.54 -12.30
N ASN A 138 1.86 5.28 -12.41
CA ASN A 138 0.91 4.18 -12.34
C ASN A 138 0.40 3.94 -10.91
N ILE A 139 1.25 4.10 -9.88
CA ILE A 139 0.82 4.06 -8.48
C ILE A 139 -0.16 5.21 -8.21
N LEU A 140 0.12 6.43 -8.68
CA LEU A 140 -0.78 7.58 -8.55
C LEU A 140 -2.12 7.34 -9.25
N LYS A 141 -2.10 6.86 -10.48
CA LYS A 141 -3.31 6.51 -11.25
C LYS A 141 -4.16 5.46 -10.54
N SER A 142 -3.52 4.40 -10.04
CA SER A 142 -4.22 3.36 -9.28
C SER A 142 -4.84 3.89 -7.99
N ALA A 143 -4.14 4.79 -7.30
CA ALA A 143 -4.65 5.43 -6.08
C ALA A 143 -5.84 6.33 -6.36
N LEU A 144 -5.78 7.16 -7.39
CA LEU A 144 -6.91 7.99 -7.80
C LEU A 144 -8.12 7.15 -8.20
N SER A 145 -7.92 6.09 -8.99
CA SER A 145 -9.00 5.17 -9.36
C SER A 145 -9.72 4.60 -8.13
N ILE A 146 -8.99 4.03 -7.16
CA ILE A 146 -9.64 3.46 -5.97
C ILE A 146 -10.31 4.53 -5.09
N LEU A 147 -9.80 5.77 -5.09
CA LEU A 147 -10.39 6.88 -4.34
C LEU A 147 -11.69 7.40 -4.98
N GLU A 148 -11.81 7.34 -6.30
CA GLU A 148 -12.97 7.82 -7.06
C GLU A 148 -14.10 6.81 -7.14
N ASP A 149 -13.84 5.52 -6.98
CA ASP A 149 -14.87 4.46 -7.00
C ASP A 149 -16.07 4.75 -6.07
N ASP A 150 -15.86 5.47 -4.95
CA ASP A 150 -16.94 5.82 -4.03
C ASP A 150 -17.77 7.02 -4.51
N LYS A 151 -17.25 7.87 -5.40
CA LYS A 151 -18.01 9.00 -5.96
C LYS A 151 -19.06 8.53 -6.95
N ILE A 152 -18.78 7.44 -7.68
CA ILE A 152 -19.70 6.85 -8.65
C ILE A 152 -20.82 6.08 -7.95
N ALA A 153 -20.52 5.38 -6.85
CA ALA A 153 -21.50 4.63 -6.07
C ALA A 153 -22.53 5.51 -5.33
N ASN A 154 -22.22 6.80 -5.11
CA ASN A 154 -23.13 7.74 -4.43
C ASN A 154 -24.00 8.56 -5.41
N ILE A 155 -23.92 8.32 -6.72
CA ILE A 155 -24.69 9.00 -7.76
C ILE A 155 -25.77 8.07 -8.36
N SER A 156 -25.76 6.80 -7.97
CA SER A 156 -26.77 5.79 -8.35
C SER A 156 -27.76 5.58 -7.23
#